data_266dab49c941625a2c8fc0537a18f4aa
#
_entry.id   266dab49c941625a2c8fc0537a18f4aa
#
_cell.length_a   1.000
_cell.length_b   1.000
_cell.length_c   1.000
_cell.angle_alpha   90.00
_cell.angle_beta   90.00
_cell.angle_gamma   90.00
#
_symmetry.space_group_name_H-M   'P 1'
#
loop_
_entity.id
_entity.type
_entity.pdbx_description
1 polymer ?
#
loop_
_entity_poly.entity_id
_entity_poly.type
_entity_poly.pdbx_seq_one_letter_code
_entity_poly.pdbx_strand_id
1 'polypeptide(L)'
;NTPLKSLIYFSMNKQNFYDLNFDQLKNFLIEKVEIDEKKAKMRAQQMFNAVYKKNIKNFDELTTFGLELREKIKNLISLEKPKITDIQKSKDGTIKFLLELKDKRNVETVLIPDKAQSRYTICLSVSVGCYLSCEFCATAQISKKLVRNLTPGEIISQIILCKDYIDDW
;
A
#
# COMPACT_ATOMS: atom_id res chain seq x y z
N ASN A 1 -24.85 21.93 16.61
CA ASN A 1 -23.39 22.01 16.43
C ASN A 1 -22.69 20.62 16.57
N THR A 2 -23.13 19.58 15.80
CA THR A 2 -22.51 18.27 15.95
C THR A 2 -22.39 17.42 14.66
N PRO A 3 -22.35 17.98 13.43
CA PRO A 3 -22.05 17.12 12.28
C PRO A 3 -20.60 17.19 11.78
N LEU A 4 -19.87 18.29 12.03
CA LEU A 4 -18.49 18.41 11.47
C LEU A 4 -17.44 17.56 12.20
N LYS A 5 -17.56 17.35 13.51
CA LYS A 5 -16.60 16.51 14.26
C LYS A 5 -16.72 15.03 13.91
N SER A 6 -17.92 14.53 13.61
CA SER A 6 -18.12 13.14 13.20
C SER A 6 -17.59 12.85 11.81
N LEU A 7 -17.68 13.77 10.87
CA LEU A 7 -17.13 13.65 9.51
C LEU A 7 -15.59 13.67 9.50
N ILE A 8 -14.97 14.49 10.36
CA ILE A 8 -13.50 14.54 10.50
C ILE A 8 -12.97 13.27 11.18
N TYR A 9 -13.69 12.74 12.18
CA TYR A 9 -13.32 11.50 12.86
C TYR A 9 -13.46 10.26 11.96
N PHE A 10 -14.42 10.25 11.04
CA PHE A 10 -14.64 9.17 10.06
C PHE A 10 -13.58 9.16 8.95
N SER A 11 -12.98 10.32 8.63
CA SER A 11 -11.91 10.43 7.63
C SER A 11 -10.55 9.91 8.12
N MET A 12 -10.35 9.80 9.44
CA MET A 12 -9.03 9.47 10.00
C MET A 12 -8.75 7.98 10.18
N ASN A 13 -9.69 7.05 9.89
CA ASN A 13 -9.50 5.64 10.23
C ASN A 13 -10.03 4.65 9.19
N LYS A 14 -9.83 4.96 7.88
CA LYS A 14 -10.13 3.98 6.83
C LYS A 14 -9.18 2.79 6.91
N GLN A 15 -9.72 1.59 6.76
CA GLN A 15 -8.90 0.38 6.61
C GLN A 15 -8.08 0.47 5.32
N ASN A 16 -6.78 0.28 5.40
CA ASN A 16 -5.99 0.20 4.17
C ASN A 16 -6.23 -1.16 3.50
N PHE A 17 -6.59 -1.14 2.23
CA PHE A 17 -6.84 -2.35 1.43
C PHE A 17 -5.64 -3.29 1.41
N TYR A 18 -4.44 -2.72 1.29
CA TYR A 18 -3.19 -3.49 1.18
C TYR A 18 -2.82 -4.23 2.48
N ASP A 19 -3.42 -3.88 3.63
CA ASP A 19 -3.27 -4.61 4.89
C ASP A 19 -4.18 -5.83 5.01
N LEU A 20 -5.12 -6.02 4.08
CA LEU A 20 -6.09 -7.10 4.12
C LEU A 20 -5.68 -8.25 3.19
N ASN A 21 -5.57 -9.47 3.72
CA ASN A 21 -5.58 -10.66 2.90
C ASN A 21 -6.99 -10.96 2.38
N PHE A 22 -7.13 -11.97 1.52
CA PHE A 22 -8.40 -12.29 0.88
C PHE A 22 -9.53 -12.61 1.88
N ASP A 23 -9.26 -13.42 2.90
CA ASP A 23 -10.26 -13.80 3.88
C ASP A 23 -10.62 -12.63 4.81
N GLN A 24 -9.65 -11.83 5.19
CA GLN A 24 -9.87 -10.59 5.95
C GLN A 24 -10.72 -9.60 5.15
N LEU A 25 -10.46 -9.41 3.85
CA LEU A 25 -11.30 -8.57 3.01
C LEU A 25 -12.72 -9.12 2.91
N LYS A 26 -12.88 -10.44 2.67
CA LYS A 26 -14.20 -11.08 2.62
C LYS A 26 -14.99 -10.82 3.91
N ASN A 27 -14.37 -11.05 5.07
CA ASN A 27 -15.01 -10.83 6.38
C ASN A 27 -15.33 -9.34 6.61
N PHE A 28 -14.42 -8.44 6.23
CA PHE A 28 -14.65 -6.99 6.30
C PHE A 28 -15.86 -6.57 5.45
N LEU A 29 -16.01 -7.14 4.25
CA LEU A 29 -17.15 -6.86 3.39
C LEU A 29 -18.48 -7.33 4.00
N ILE A 30 -18.49 -8.45 4.73
CA ILE A 30 -19.67 -8.92 5.46
C ILE A 30 -19.96 -8.00 6.65
N GLU A 31 -18.99 -7.78 7.52
CA GLU A 31 -19.19 -7.17 8.83
C GLU A 31 -19.33 -5.63 8.78
N LYS A 32 -18.59 -4.97 7.88
CA LYS A 32 -18.51 -3.50 7.83
C LYS A 32 -19.23 -2.89 6.64
N VAL A 33 -19.20 -3.60 5.50
CA VAL A 33 -19.91 -3.15 4.29
C VAL A 33 -21.33 -3.73 4.23
N GLU A 34 -21.61 -4.76 5.04
CA GLU A 34 -22.92 -5.45 5.12
C GLU A 34 -23.31 -6.14 3.80
N ILE A 35 -22.32 -6.73 3.14
CA ILE A 35 -22.56 -7.54 1.93
C ILE A 35 -23.04 -8.93 2.37
N ASP A 36 -24.06 -9.44 1.69
CA ASP A 36 -24.53 -10.81 1.88
C ASP A 36 -23.38 -11.82 1.75
N GLU A 37 -23.29 -12.76 2.69
CA GLU A 37 -22.21 -13.74 2.80
C GLU A 37 -22.01 -14.53 1.50
N LYS A 38 -23.11 -14.90 0.81
CA LYS A 38 -23.09 -15.66 -0.45
C LYS A 38 -22.41 -14.87 -1.58
N LYS A 39 -22.46 -13.53 -1.51
CA LYS A 39 -21.86 -12.61 -2.50
C LYS A 39 -20.48 -12.11 -2.10
N ALA A 40 -20.13 -12.18 -0.81
CA ALA A 40 -18.91 -11.57 -0.27
C ALA A 40 -17.64 -12.12 -0.91
N LYS A 41 -17.56 -13.46 -1.11
CA LYS A 41 -16.40 -14.10 -1.77
C LYS A 41 -16.19 -13.57 -3.20
N MET A 42 -17.27 -13.49 -3.99
CA MET A 42 -17.21 -12.96 -5.36
C MET A 42 -16.79 -11.49 -5.37
N ARG A 43 -17.34 -10.67 -4.46
CA ARG A 43 -17.01 -9.25 -4.35
C ARG A 43 -15.56 -9.02 -3.91
N ALA A 44 -15.07 -9.80 -2.94
CA ALA A 44 -13.66 -9.77 -2.55
C ALA A 44 -12.75 -10.10 -3.75
N GLN A 45 -13.07 -11.14 -4.53
CA GLN A 45 -12.31 -11.52 -5.73
C GLN A 45 -12.33 -10.41 -6.80
N GLN A 46 -13.45 -9.75 -7.00
CA GLN A 46 -13.56 -8.62 -7.93
C GLN A 46 -12.66 -7.45 -7.48
N MET A 47 -12.65 -7.12 -6.18
CA MET A 47 -11.79 -6.07 -5.64
C MET A 47 -10.30 -6.43 -5.76
N PHE A 48 -9.90 -7.66 -5.40
CA PHE A 48 -8.52 -8.13 -5.57
C PHE A 48 -8.05 -8.05 -7.02
N ASN A 49 -8.89 -8.51 -7.96
CA ASN A 49 -8.56 -8.43 -9.38
C ASN A 49 -8.46 -6.97 -9.86
N ALA A 50 -9.35 -6.10 -9.40
CA ALA A 50 -9.31 -4.69 -9.78
C ALA A 50 -8.04 -4.01 -9.25
N VAL A 51 -7.70 -4.20 -7.97
CA VAL A 51 -6.54 -3.55 -7.35
C VAL A 51 -5.23 -4.13 -7.87
N TYR A 52 -5.05 -5.47 -7.82
CA TYR A 52 -3.75 -6.06 -8.11
C TYR A 52 -3.49 -6.36 -9.60
N LYS A 53 -4.54 -6.73 -10.37
CA LYS A 53 -4.37 -7.04 -11.80
C LYS A 53 -4.61 -5.83 -12.69
N LYS A 54 -5.72 -5.08 -12.45
CA LYS A 54 -6.05 -3.91 -13.26
C LYS A 54 -5.41 -2.62 -12.76
N ASN A 55 -4.80 -2.66 -11.57
CA ASN A 55 -4.09 -1.54 -10.95
C ASN A 55 -4.94 -0.27 -10.85
N ILE A 56 -6.21 -0.41 -10.44
CA ILE A 56 -7.09 0.75 -10.23
C ILE A 56 -6.48 1.72 -9.21
N LYS A 57 -6.67 3.02 -9.42
CA LYS A 57 -6.12 4.06 -8.55
C LYS A 57 -7.13 4.52 -7.50
N ASN A 58 -8.40 4.29 -7.74
CA ASN A 58 -9.50 4.62 -6.84
C ASN A 58 -10.66 3.65 -7.02
N PHE A 59 -11.58 3.60 -6.05
CA PHE A 59 -12.72 2.69 -6.10
C PHE A 59 -13.84 3.14 -7.05
N ASP A 60 -13.79 4.33 -7.65
CA ASP A 60 -14.71 4.73 -8.70
C ASP A 60 -14.55 3.88 -9.96
N GLU A 61 -13.37 3.33 -10.16
CA GLU A 61 -13.03 2.41 -11.24
C GLU A 61 -13.62 0.99 -11.07
N LEU A 62 -14.23 0.67 -9.91
CA LEU A 62 -14.96 -0.59 -9.69
C LEU A 62 -16.32 -0.58 -10.39
N THR A 63 -16.33 -0.50 -11.71
CA THR A 63 -17.57 -0.39 -12.52
C THR A 63 -18.52 -1.59 -12.38
N THR A 64 -18.03 -2.73 -11.88
CA THR A 64 -18.85 -3.92 -11.57
C THR A 64 -19.67 -3.79 -10.29
N PHE A 65 -19.48 -2.70 -9.53
CA PHE A 65 -20.20 -2.40 -8.30
C PHE A 65 -21.17 -1.22 -8.55
N GLY A 66 -22.37 -1.29 -7.96
CA GLY A 66 -23.32 -0.16 -7.98
C GLY A 66 -22.75 1.06 -7.28
N LEU A 67 -23.25 2.24 -7.60
CA LEU A 67 -22.75 3.53 -7.08
C LEU A 67 -22.77 3.57 -5.54
N GLU A 68 -23.89 3.18 -4.94
CA GLU A 68 -24.06 3.16 -3.49
C GLU A 68 -23.01 2.29 -2.78
N LEU A 69 -22.76 1.08 -3.33
CA LEU A 69 -21.77 0.17 -2.77
C LEU A 69 -20.34 0.72 -2.91
N ARG A 70 -20.04 1.38 -4.05
CA ARG A 70 -18.75 2.04 -4.25
C ARG A 70 -18.52 3.15 -3.22
N GLU A 71 -19.51 3.99 -2.99
CA GLU A 71 -19.42 5.06 -1.98
C GLU A 71 -19.24 4.48 -0.56
N LYS A 72 -19.97 3.42 -0.22
CA LYS A 72 -19.81 2.75 1.07
C LYS A 72 -18.38 2.20 1.25
N ILE A 73 -17.82 1.55 0.23
CA ILE A 73 -16.44 1.05 0.23
C ILE A 73 -15.44 2.20 0.36
N LYS A 74 -15.57 3.27 -0.43
CA LYS A 74 -14.68 4.45 -0.37
C LYS A 74 -14.64 5.10 1.02
N ASN A 75 -15.74 5.04 1.75
CA ASN A 75 -15.80 5.60 3.10
C ASN A 75 -15.10 4.72 4.13
N LEU A 76 -15.01 3.41 3.91
CA LEU A 76 -14.49 2.43 4.86
C LEU A 76 -13.08 1.93 4.53
N ILE A 77 -12.70 1.90 3.25
CA ILE A 77 -11.43 1.36 2.77
C ILE A 77 -10.68 2.43 1.97
N SER A 78 -9.34 2.43 2.06
CA SER A 78 -8.46 3.28 1.27
C SER A 78 -7.47 2.45 0.44
N LEU A 79 -7.01 3.00 -0.68
CA LEU A 79 -5.87 2.52 -1.48
C LEU A 79 -4.64 3.41 -1.23
N GLU A 80 -4.51 3.91 0.00
CA GLU A 80 -3.44 4.83 0.36
C GLU A 80 -2.09 4.13 0.37
N LYS A 81 -1.12 4.77 -0.24
CA LYS A 81 0.28 4.34 -0.34
C LYS A 81 1.19 5.34 0.36
N PRO A 82 2.40 4.95 0.81
CA PRO A 82 3.42 5.89 1.27
C PRO A 82 3.68 6.98 0.23
N LYS A 83 4.04 8.17 0.70
CA LYS A 83 4.35 9.29 -0.18
C LYS A 83 5.81 9.19 -0.64
N ILE A 84 6.04 9.27 -1.94
CA ILE A 84 7.41 9.44 -2.48
C ILE A 84 7.86 10.87 -2.17
N THR A 85 8.95 11.02 -1.40
CA THR A 85 9.53 12.30 -1.01
C THR A 85 10.82 12.61 -1.75
N ASP A 86 11.53 11.58 -2.22
CA ASP A 86 12.74 11.73 -3.04
C ASP A 86 12.91 10.54 -3.99
N ILE A 87 13.55 10.79 -5.13
CA ILE A 87 13.90 9.78 -6.14
C ILE A 87 15.33 10.00 -6.59
N GLN A 88 16.17 9.00 -6.42
CA GLN A 88 17.54 8.98 -6.89
C GLN A 88 17.72 7.95 -8.00
N LYS A 89 18.38 8.35 -9.10
CA LYS A 89 18.63 7.48 -10.26
C LYS A 89 20.14 7.32 -10.48
N SER A 90 20.58 6.08 -10.59
CA SER A 90 21.94 5.72 -10.93
C SER A 90 22.14 5.62 -12.46
N LYS A 91 23.40 5.64 -12.90
CA LYS A 91 23.76 5.51 -14.34
C LYS A 91 23.40 4.16 -14.95
N ASP A 92 23.35 3.10 -14.14
CA ASP A 92 22.94 1.74 -14.55
C ASP A 92 21.43 1.58 -14.72
N GLY A 93 20.63 2.59 -14.29
CA GLY A 93 19.18 2.61 -14.33
C GLY A 93 18.53 2.20 -13.00
N THR A 94 19.32 1.89 -11.96
CA THR A 94 18.79 1.64 -10.61
C THR A 94 18.13 2.89 -10.05
N ILE A 95 16.96 2.73 -9.43
CA ILE A 95 16.16 3.82 -8.87
C ILE A 95 15.91 3.56 -7.41
N LYS A 96 16.25 4.52 -6.55
CA LYS A 96 15.97 4.50 -5.13
C LYS A 96 14.89 5.51 -4.81
N PHE A 97 13.83 5.07 -4.15
CA PHE A 97 12.74 5.88 -3.64
C PHE A 97 12.89 6.09 -2.15
N LEU A 98 12.74 7.32 -1.69
CA LEU A 98 12.52 7.63 -0.29
C LEU A 98 11.01 7.79 -0.05
N LEU A 99 10.46 6.98 0.84
CA LEU A 99 9.02 6.88 1.09
C LEU A 99 8.68 7.35 2.50
N GLU A 100 7.83 8.36 2.62
CA GLU A 100 7.26 8.81 3.90
C GLU A 100 6.03 7.97 4.23
N LEU A 101 6.06 7.30 5.39
CA LEU A 101 4.96 6.54 5.96
C LEU A 101 3.94 7.45 6.65
N LYS A 102 2.77 6.91 7.04
CA LYS A 102 1.73 7.68 7.76
C LYS A 102 2.20 8.29 9.07
N ASP A 103 3.11 7.62 9.78
CA ASP A 103 3.71 8.08 11.03
C ASP A 103 4.90 9.05 10.82
N LYS A 104 5.06 9.58 9.61
CA LYS A 104 6.11 10.53 9.22
C LYS A 104 7.53 9.95 9.24
N ARG A 105 7.67 8.65 9.32
CA ARG A 105 8.95 7.97 9.21
C ARG A 105 9.25 7.63 7.77
N ASN A 106 10.52 7.55 7.44
CA ASN A 106 10.97 7.27 6.09
C ASN A 106 11.54 5.85 5.98
N VAL A 107 11.29 5.23 4.85
CA VAL A 107 11.91 3.97 4.42
C VAL A 107 12.36 4.10 2.97
N GLU A 108 13.28 3.26 2.56
CA GLU A 108 13.78 3.22 1.20
C GLU A 108 13.29 1.98 0.45
N THR A 109 13.06 2.13 -0.85
CA THR A 109 12.76 1.04 -1.78
C THR A 109 13.63 1.21 -3.00
N VAL A 110 14.27 0.15 -3.47
CA VAL A 110 15.17 0.20 -4.62
C VAL A 110 14.65 -0.69 -5.74
N LEU A 111 14.52 -0.11 -6.92
CA LEU A 111 14.15 -0.77 -8.16
C LEU A 111 15.41 -0.96 -9.01
N ILE A 112 15.79 -2.20 -9.28
CA ILE A 112 17.02 -2.57 -9.97
C ILE A 112 16.66 -3.22 -11.31
N PRO A 113 16.97 -2.59 -12.46
CA PRO A 113 16.71 -3.20 -13.76
C PRO A 113 17.70 -4.31 -14.07
N ASP A 114 17.23 -5.45 -14.52
CA ASP A 114 18.03 -6.50 -15.15
C ASP A 114 17.78 -6.46 -16.66
N LYS A 115 18.62 -5.72 -17.36
CA LYS A 115 18.49 -5.53 -18.82
C LYS A 115 18.66 -6.82 -19.62
N ALA A 116 19.42 -7.77 -19.09
CA ALA A 116 19.70 -9.03 -19.80
C ALA A 116 18.46 -9.95 -19.79
N GLN A 117 17.61 -9.84 -18.76
CA GLN A 117 16.44 -10.70 -18.58
C GLN A 117 15.11 -9.92 -18.74
N SER A 118 15.16 -8.67 -19.16
CA SER A 118 13.98 -7.77 -19.29
C SER A 118 13.08 -7.81 -18.06
N ARG A 119 13.67 -7.77 -16.86
CA ARG A 119 12.95 -7.80 -15.58
C ARG A 119 13.49 -6.77 -14.60
N TYR A 120 12.77 -6.57 -13.52
CA TYR A 120 13.20 -5.74 -12.39
C TYR A 120 13.30 -6.57 -11.10
N THR A 121 14.27 -6.23 -10.26
CA THR A 121 14.33 -6.68 -8.88
C THR A 121 13.93 -5.52 -7.98
N ILE A 122 13.07 -5.76 -6.99
CA ILE A 122 12.67 -4.76 -6.02
C ILE A 122 13.26 -5.13 -4.66
N CYS A 123 14.10 -4.26 -4.11
CA CYS A 123 14.58 -4.37 -2.73
C CYS A 123 13.64 -3.54 -1.84
N LEU A 124 12.98 -4.20 -0.89
CA LEU A 124 11.95 -3.61 -0.04
C LEU A 124 12.47 -3.40 1.38
N SER A 125 12.02 -2.31 2.01
CA SER A 125 12.09 -2.17 3.45
C SER A 125 10.99 -2.99 4.12
N VAL A 126 11.32 -3.67 5.23
CA VAL A 126 10.38 -4.45 6.05
C VAL A 126 10.23 -3.89 7.47
N SER A 127 11.07 -2.91 7.83
CA SER A 127 11.07 -2.27 9.16
C SER A 127 11.55 -0.83 9.07
N VAL A 128 11.22 -0.06 10.07
CA VAL A 128 11.83 1.25 10.35
C VAL A 128 12.92 1.06 11.38
N GLY A 129 14.19 1.36 10.99
CA GLY A 129 15.36 1.06 11.79
C GLY A 129 15.77 -0.41 11.76
N CYS A 130 16.82 -0.74 12.48
CA CYS A 130 17.37 -2.11 12.52
C CYS A 130 18.03 -2.39 13.88
N TYR A 131 17.94 -3.64 14.37
CA TYR A 131 18.62 -4.08 15.58
C TYR A 131 20.09 -4.42 15.37
N LEU A 132 20.49 -4.78 14.17
CA LEU A 132 21.78 -5.42 13.92
C LEU A 132 22.96 -4.45 14.08
N SER A 133 22.75 -3.15 14.02
CA SER A 133 23.79 -2.10 14.22
C SER A 133 25.09 -2.35 13.46
N CYS A 134 25.02 -2.90 12.23
CA CYS A 134 26.18 -3.19 11.40
C CYS A 134 26.97 -1.90 11.10
N GLU A 135 28.26 -1.88 11.34
CA GLU A 135 29.12 -0.69 11.19
C GLU A 135 29.13 -0.12 9.76
N PHE A 136 28.97 -0.98 8.74
CA PHE A 136 28.93 -0.60 7.34
C PHE A 136 27.54 -0.18 6.84
N CYS A 137 26.50 -0.26 7.66
CA CYS A 137 25.11 -0.01 7.25
C CYS A 137 24.67 1.42 7.55
N ALA A 138 24.28 2.18 6.53
CA ALA A 138 23.79 3.55 6.68
C ALA A 138 22.55 3.62 7.61
N THR A 139 21.63 2.66 7.53
CA THR A 139 20.46 2.59 8.43
C THR A 139 20.88 2.46 9.89
N ALA A 140 21.91 1.66 10.18
CA ALA A 140 22.40 1.48 11.54
C ALA A 140 23.12 2.73 12.08
N GLN A 141 23.72 3.54 11.20
CA GLN A 141 24.34 4.82 11.59
C GLN A 141 23.27 5.88 11.92
N ILE A 142 22.14 5.88 11.22
CA ILE A 142 21.04 6.84 11.43
C ILE A 142 20.16 6.41 12.60
N SER A 143 19.84 5.11 12.72
CA SER A 143 18.96 4.57 13.76
C SER A 143 19.51 3.27 14.32
N LYS A 144 20.12 3.35 15.51
CA LYS A 144 20.68 2.18 16.24
C LYS A 144 19.60 1.32 16.90
N LYS A 145 18.32 1.53 16.58
CA LYS A 145 17.19 0.78 17.17
C LYS A 145 16.17 0.43 16.10
N LEU A 146 15.64 -0.78 16.17
CA LEU A 146 14.39 -1.08 15.50
C LEU A 146 13.28 -0.26 16.14
N VAL A 147 12.59 0.53 15.34
CA VAL A 147 11.45 1.31 15.81
C VAL A 147 10.18 0.48 15.75
N ARG A 148 9.92 -0.12 14.60
CA ARG A 148 8.81 -1.05 14.34
C ARG A 148 8.99 -1.81 13.02
N ASN A 149 8.29 -2.93 12.90
CA ASN A 149 8.09 -3.57 11.60
C ASN A 149 7.10 -2.75 10.77
N LEU A 150 7.19 -2.88 9.45
CA LEU A 150 6.17 -2.36 8.54
C LEU A 150 4.93 -3.27 8.55
N THR A 151 3.76 -2.67 8.30
CA THR A 151 2.54 -3.44 8.08
C THR A 151 2.61 -4.17 6.73
N PRO A 152 1.82 -5.23 6.52
CA PRO A 152 1.70 -5.86 5.20
C PRO A 152 1.36 -4.84 4.10
N GLY A 153 0.47 -3.90 4.38
CA GLY A 153 0.09 -2.85 3.45
C GLY A 153 1.22 -1.91 3.10
N GLU A 154 2.06 -1.53 4.07
CA GLU A 154 3.25 -0.70 3.82
C GLU A 154 4.28 -1.44 2.96
N ILE A 155 4.43 -2.77 3.13
CA ILE A 155 5.34 -3.59 2.32
C ILE A 155 4.79 -3.74 0.89
N ILE A 156 3.53 -4.13 0.74
CA ILE A 156 2.87 -4.30 -0.57
C ILE A 156 2.82 -2.99 -1.35
N SER A 157 2.57 -1.88 -0.67
CA SER A 157 2.51 -0.56 -1.31
C SER A 157 3.82 -0.15 -1.97
N GLN A 158 4.97 -0.61 -1.48
CA GLN A 158 6.27 -0.37 -2.12
C GLN A 158 6.33 -1.03 -3.50
N ILE A 159 5.81 -2.26 -3.64
CA ILE A 159 5.73 -2.98 -4.92
C ILE A 159 4.81 -2.22 -5.88
N ILE A 160 3.63 -1.82 -5.40
CA ILE A 160 2.66 -1.09 -6.22
C ILE A 160 3.22 0.27 -6.67
N LEU A 161 3.96 0.98 -5.81
CA LEU A 161 4.64 2.22 -6.19
C LEU A 161 5.69 2.01 -7.28
N CYS A 162 6.51 0.95 -7.19
CA CYS A 162 7.47 0.60 -8.23
C CYS A 162 6.75 0.26 -9.54
N LYS A 163 5.67 -0.51 -9.48
CA LYS A 163 4.83 -0.83 -10.64
C LYS A 163 4.28 0.43 -11.29
N ASP A 164 3.70 1.32 -10.51
CA ASP A 164 3.16 2.60 -10.99
C ASP A 164 4.23 3.48 -11.65
N TYR A 165 5.47 3.36 -11.18
CA TYR A 165 6.58 4.16 -11.70
C TYR A 165 7.11 3.64 -13.04
N ILE A 166 7.10 2.32 -13.27
CA ILE A 166 7.64 1.72 -14.50
C ILE A 166 6.60 1.78 -15.63
N ASP A 167 5.30 1.86 -15.29
CA ASP A 167 4.13 1.84 -16.20
C ASP A 167 4.07 0.61 -17.12
N ASP A 168 4.89 -0.42 -16.84
CA ASP A 168 4.97 -1.66 -17.61
C ASP A 168 5.37 -2.84 -16.72
N TRP A 169 4.48 -3.86 -16.64
CA TRP A 169 4.70 -5.14 -15.96
C TRP A 169 4.19 -6.28 -16.81
#